data_07c519f3d6dc32cc49e3ae33ef44c9f7
#
_entry.id   07c519f3d6dc32cc49e3ae33ef44c9f7
#
_cell.length_a   1.000
_cell.length_b   1.000
_cell.length_c   1.000
_cell.angle_alpha   90.00
_cell.angle_beta   90.00
_cell.angle_gamma   90.00
#
_symmetry.space_group_name_H-M   'P 1'
#
loop_
_entity.id
_entity.type
_entity.pdbx_description
1 polymer ?
#
loop_
_entity_poly.entity_id
_entity_poly.type
_entity_poly.pdbx_seq_one_letter_code
_entity_poly.pdbx_strand_id
1 'polypeptide(L)'
;MKKPAFTLVEVMVSVFIGALILTGISSLLSNSLKTSSKGSSHLTNVQAAAIFMRQLVKDLRRACDLSQMPENQDELSAKFDILQENEMGGLATSSIIYEIAPDKRGIVRKNVGPLEPESNSETHTFCRDLHVLNCGFRHINLVGGGKGVYVSLKIGTPPNGSEEFEIKRFILCRNHASNTFMFGW
;
A
#
# COMPACT_ATOMS: atom_id res chain seq x y z
N MET A 1 -18.84 -46.38 56.33
CA MET A 1 -18.95 -45.05 55.63
C MET A 1 -19.88 -45.22 54.42
N LYS A 2 -21.09 -44.60 54.45
CA LYS A 2 -21.99 -44.58 53.27
C LYS A 2 -21.45 -43.60 52.26
N LYS A 3 -21.12 -44.07 51.04
CA LYS A 3 -20.73 -43.20 49.92
C LYS A 3 -21.98 -42.42 49.47
N PRO A 4 -21.92 -41.08 49.36
CA PRO A 4 -23.06 -40.32 48.85
C PRO A 4 -23.27 -40.73 47.38
N ALA A 5 -24.47 -41.19 47.05
CA ALA A 5 -24.88 -41.46 45.67
C ALA A 5 -25.47 -40.17 45.09
N PHE A 6 -24.98 -39.77 43.94
CA PHE A 6 -25.53 -38.61 43.19
C PHE A 6 -26.98 -38.89 42.78
N THR A 7 -27.81 -37.89 42.96
CA THR A 7 -29.20 -37.98 42.48
C THR A 7 -29.24 -37.73 40.95
N LEU A 8 -30.18 -38.36 40.28
CA LEU A 8 -30.35 -38.20 38.85
C LEU A 8 -30.56 -36.72 38.45
N VAL A 9 -31.25 -35.96 39.30
CA VAL A 9 -31.48 -34.53 39.11
C VAL A 9 -30.17 -33.72 39.16
N GLU A 10 -29.28 -34.06 40.07
CA GLU A 10 -27.99 -33.36 40.23
C GLU A 10 -27.09 -33.55 38.98
N VAL A 11 -27.12 -34.75 38.37
CA VAL A 11 -26.41 -35.04 37.11
C VAL A 11 -27.04 -34.25 35.98
N MET A 12 -28.37 -34.21 35.86
CA MET A 12 -29.04 -33.42 34.81
C MET A 12 -28.74 -31.93 34.89
N VAL A 13 -28.77 -31.36 36.09
CA VAL A 13 -28.46 -29.94 36.33
C VAL A 13 -27.00 -29.65 35.98
N SER A 14 -26.09 -30.52 36.38
CA SER A 14 -24.65 -30.36 36.06
C SER A 14 -24.39 -30.39 34.53
N VAL A 15 -25.03 -31.31 33.81
CA VAL A 15 -24.92 -31.39 32.34
C VAL A 15 -25.50 -30.14 31.66
N PHE A 16 -26.64 -29.66 32.16
CA PHE A 16 -27.27 -28.45 31.62
C PHE A 16 -26.41 -27.20 31.81
N ILE A 17 -25.85 -27.00 33.01
CA ILE A 17 -24.92 -25.91 33.28
C ILE A 17 -23.66 -26.03 32.45
N GLY A 18 -23.10 -27.24 32.34
CA GLY A 18 -21.95 -27.52 31.49
C GLY A 18 -22.19 -27.15 30.01
N ALA A 19 -23.36 -27.51 29.48
CA ALA A 19 -23.74 -27.18 28.10
C ALA A 19 -23.88 -25.65 27.88
N LEU A 20 -24.45 -24.91 28.81
CA LEU A 20 -24.54 -23.45 28.74
C LEU A 20 -23.16 -22.79 28.75
N ILE A 21 -22.25 -23.26 29.63
CA ILE A 21 -20.88 -22.73 29.68
C ILE A 21 -20.14 -23.00 28.37
N LEU A 22 -20.22 -24.21 27.85
CA LEU A 22 -19.58 -24.57 26.57
C LEU A 22 -20.11 -23.73 25.40
N THR A 23 -21.40 -23.47 25.34
CA THR A 23 -22.01 -22.63 24.32
C THR A 23 -21.49 -21.19 24.43
N GLY A 24 -21.40 -20.65 25.64
CA GLY A 24 -20.85 -19.32 25.88
C GLY A 24 -19.38 -19.21 25.45
N ILE A 25 -18.55 -20.16 25.84
CA ILE A 25 -17.12 -20.20 25.48
C ILE A 25 -16.96 -20.31 23.96
N SER A 26 -17.73 -21.17 23.29
CA SER A 26 -17.67 -21.36 21.84
C SER A 26 -18.03 -20.07 21.09
N SER A 27 -19.03 -19.34 21.55
CA SER A 27 -19.43 -18.04 20.99
C SER A 27 -18.32 -16.99 21.13
N LEU A 28 -17.73 -16.86 22.33
CA LEU A 28 -16.63 -15.95 22.60
C LEU A 28 -15.40 -16.28 21.75
N LEU A 29 -15.04 -17.55 21.64
CA LEU A 29 -13.91 -18.01 20.83
C LEU A 29 -14.11 -17.70 19.35
N SER A 30 -15.31 -17.99 18.82
CA SER A 30 -15.64 -17.69 17.41
C SER A 30 -15.54 -16.19 17.11
N ASN A 31 -16.05 -15.33 17.99
CA ASN A 31 -15.98 -13.88 17.83
C ASN A 31 -14.53 -13.38 17.94
N SER A 32 -13.75 -13.91 18.87
CA SER A 32 -12.33 -13.57 19.04
C SER A 32 -11.52 -13.96 17.80
N LEU A 33 -11.73 -15.14 17.25
CA LEU A 33 -11.04 -15.58 16.03
C LEU A 33 -11.41 -14.71 14.83
N LYS A 34 -12.68 -14.33 14.64
CA LYS A 34 -13.10 -13.42 13.58
C LYS A 34 -12.45 -12.05 13.69
N THR A 35 -12.40 -11.49 14.90
CA THR A 35 -11.78 -10.19 15.16
C THR A 35 -10.25 -10.25 14.94
N SER A 36 -9.59 -11.32 15.39
CA SER A 36 -8.16 -11.54 15.19
C SER A 36 -7.82 -11.67 13.69
N SER A 37 -8.61 -12.44 12.94
CA SER A 37 -8.42 -12.59 11.49
C SER A 37 -8.56 -11.26 10.74
N LYS A 38 -9.58 -10.46 11.07
CA LYS A 38 -9.76 -9.12 10.49
C LYS A 38 -8.59 -8.19 10.84
N GLY A 39 -8.17 -8.17 12.08
CA GLY A 39 -7.03 -7.37 12.53
C GLY A 39 -5.73 -7.76 11.80
N SER A 40 -5.47 -9.05 11.62
CA SER A 40 -4.31 -9.54 10.88
C SER A 40 -4.34 -9.10 9.41
N SER A 41 -5.48 -9.23 8.73
CA SER A 41 -5.63 -8.78 7.33
C SER A 41 -5.39 -7.28 7.20
N HIS A 42 -5.96 -6.48 8.11
CA HIS A 42 -5.76 -5.03 8.10
C HIS A 42 -4.27 -4.66 8.27
N LEU A 43 -3.57 -5.29 9.21
CA LEU A 43 -2.13 -5.06 9.41
C LEU A 43 -1.31 -5.42 8.17
N THR A 44 -1.61 -6.52 7.50
CA THR A 44 -0.94 -6.92 6.27
C THR A 44 -1.14 -5.87 5.17
N ASN A 45 -2.37 -5.35 5.01
CA ASN A 45 -2.69 -4.31 4.05
C ASN A 45 -1.91 -3.01 4.32
N VAL A 46 -1.87 -2.58 5.58
CA VAL A 46 -1.11 -1.39 6.00
C VAL A 46 0.39 -1.56 5.74
N GLN A 47 0.95 -2.73 6.05
CA GLN A 47 2.37 -3.01 5.80
C GLN A 47 2.70 -3.00 4.32
N ALA A 48 1.91 -3.64 3.47
CA ALA A 48 2.12 -3.66 2.03
C ALA A 48 2.04 -2.25 1.43
N ALA A 49 1.05 -1.45 1.85
CA ALA A 49 0.93 -0.05 1.45
C ALA A 49 2.11 0.81 1.93
N ALA A 50 2.61 0.57 3.14
CA ALA A 50 3.78 1.28 3.67
C ALA A 50 5.06 0.96 2.87
N ILE A 51 5.26 -0.30 2.45
CA ILE A 51 6.38 -0.70 1.60
C ILE A 51 6.30 0.01 0.24
N PHE A 52 5.13 -0.01 -0.41
CA PHE A 52 4.90 0.72 -1.64
C PHE A 52 5.20 2.21 -1.49
N MET A 53 4.62 2.86 -0.48
CA MET A 53 4.81 4.29 -0.24
C MET A 53 6.27 4.66 0.05
N ARG A 54 7.02 3.79 0.72
CA ARG A 54 8.46 3.99 0.97
C ARG A 54 9.24 3.98 -0.35
N GLN A 55 8.97 3.02 -1.23
CA GLN A 55 9.63 2.93 -2.54
C GLN A 55 9.27 4.13 -3.42
N LEU A 56 7.99 4.47 -3.48
CA LEU A 56 7.50 5.63 -4.23
C LEU A 56 8.15 6.94 -3.75
N VAL A 57 8.25 7.16 -2.43
CA VAL A 57 8.95 8.34 -1.87
C VAL A 57 10.41 8.36 -2.28
N LYS A 58 11.09 7.20 -2.29
CA LYS A 58 12.48 7.09 -2.70
C LYS A 58 12.65 7.48 -4.17
N ASP A 59 11.79 6.99 -5.05
CA ASP A 59 11.84 7.28 -6.47
C ASP A 59 11.48 8.74 -6.78
N LEU A 60 10.40 9.27 -6.22
CA LEU A 60 9.99 10.66 -6.42
C LEU A 60 11.02 11.68 -5.88
N ARG A 61 11.76 11.35 -4.83
CA ARG A 61 12.85 12.20 -4.35
C ARG A 61 14.04 12.25 -5.31
N ARG A 62 14.19 11.26 -6.16
CA ARG A 62 15.22 11.18 -7.22
C ARG A 62 14.72 11.69 -8.56
N ALA A 63 13.41 11.98 -8.67
CA ALA A 63 12.82 12.45 -9.90
C ALA A 63 13.51 13.76 -10.36
N CYS A 64 13.92 13.77 -11.61
CA CYS A 64 14.54 14.92 -12.26
C CYS A 64 13.58 15.58 -13.25
N ASP A 65 12.62 14.82 -13.78
CA ASP A 65 11.56 15.36 -14.64
C ASP A 65 10.19 14.77 -14.27
N LEU A 66 9.20 15.65 -14.13
CA LEU A 66 7.80 15.35 -13.86
C LEU A 66 6.88 15.82 -14.98
N SER A 67 7.43 16.21 -16.13
CA SER A 67 6.68 16.79 -17.25
C SER A 67 5.61 15.85 -17.81
N GLN A 68 5.79 14.55 -17.63
CA GLN A 68 4.86 13.51 -18.10
C GLN A 68 3.71 13.23 -17.09
N MET A 69 3.71 13.90 -15.94
CA MET A 69 2.60 13.83 -15.00
C MET A 69 1.67 15.04 -15.17
N PRO A 70 0.34 14.86 -15.18
CA PRO A 70 -0.58 15.98 -15.30
C PRO A 70 -0.49 16.89 -14.10
N GLU A 71 -0.56 18.16 -14.38
CA GLU A 71 -0.59 19.19 -13.36
C GLU A 71 -2.02 19.35 -12.81
N ASN A 72 -2.15 19.34 -11.48
CA ASN A 72 -3.41 19.54 -10.77
C ASN A 72 -4.57 18.56 -11.10
N GLN A 73 -4.27 17.42 -11.71
CA GLN A 73 -5.23 16.35 -11.95
C GLN A 73 -4.76 15.04 -11.33
N ASP A 74 -5.71 14.24 -10.82
CA ASP A 74 -5.39 12.90 -10.31
C ASP A 74 -5.35 11.92 -11.48
N GLU A 75 -4.20 11.32 -11.74
CA GLU A 75 -4.06 10.22 -12.70
C GLU A 75 -3.91 8.87 -12.01
N LEU A 76 -4.35 7.82 -12.71
CA LEU A 76 -4.22 6.43 -12.24
C LEU A 76 -2.83 5.84 -12.51
N SER A 77 -2.01 6.54 -13.28
CA SER A 77 -0.64 6.18 -13.58
C SER A 77 0.29 7.36 -13.34
N ALA A 78 1.54 7.08 -12.98
CA ALA A 78 2.58 8.09 -12.87
C ALA A 78 3.78 7.66 -13.72
N LYS A 79 4.22 8.57 -14.60
CA LYS A 79 5.46 8.42 -15.35
C LYS A 79 6.34 9.62 -15.06
N PHE A 80 7.58 9.37 -14.66
CA PHE A 80 8.57 10.41 -14.37
C PHE A 80 9.98 9.86 -14.54
N ASP A 81 10.91 10.75 -14.79
CA ASP A 81 12.30 10.39 -15.01
C ASP A 81 13.13 10.58 -13.73
N ILE A 82 14.03 9.63 -13.48
CA ILE A 82 14.99 9.67 -12.38
C ILE A 82 16.43 9.65 -12.92
N LEU A 83 17.34 10.27 -12.17
CA LEU A 83 18.77 10.11 -12.41
C LEU A 83 19.26 8.85 -11.70
N GLN A 84 19.90 7.97 -12.45
CA GLN A 84 20.51 6.73 -11.97
C GLN A 84 21.95 6.66 -12.42
N GLU A 85 22.82 6.17 -11.56
CA GLU A 85 24.20 5.88 -11.92
C GLU A 85 24.24 4.59 -12.75
N ASN A 86 24.88 4.64 -13.92
CA ASN A 86 25.09 3.49 -14.77
C ASN A 86 26.34 2.70 -14.31
N GLU A 87 26.54 1.50 -14.84
CA GLU A 87 27.65 0.61 -14.49
C GLU A 87 29.04 1.22 -14.78
N MET A 88 29.11 2.25 -15.59
CA MET A 88 30.34 2.97 -15.93
C MET A 88 30.60 4.21 -15.04
N GLY A 89 29.79 4.40 -13.97
CA GLY A 89 29.90 5.56 -13.09
C GLY A 89 29.36 6.86 -13.66
N GLY A 90 28.69 6.83 -14.81
CA GLY A 90 27.99 7.97 -15.40
C GLY A 90 26.56 8.11 -14.89
N LEU A 91 26.00 9.32 -14.99
CA LEU A 91 24.58 9.54 -14.72
C LEU A 91 23.76 9.30 -15.98
N ALA A 92 22.78 8.41 -15.89
CA ALA A 92 21.80 8.14 -16.95
C ALA A 92 20.39 8.45 -16.44
N THR A 93 19.50 8.84 -17.35
CA THR A 93 18.11 9.08 -17.05
C THR A 93 17.33 7.79 -17.31
N SER A 94 16.59 7.30 -16.34
CA SER A 94 15.67 6.16 -16.47
C SER A 94 14.25 6.60 -16.20
N SER A 95 13.30 6.10 -16.98
CA SER A 95 11.88 6.38 -16.76
C SER A 95 11.26 5.38 -15.81
N ILE A 96 10.62 5.87 -14.76
CA ILE A 96 9.84 5.06 -13.82
C ILE A 96 8.36 5.23 -14.13
N ILE A 97 7.67 4.11 -14.28
CA ILE A 97 6.23 4.07 -14.53
C ILE A 97 5.57 3.32 -13.37
N TYR A 98 4.58 3.94 -12.75
CA TYR A 98 3.68 3.31 -11.79
C TYR A 98 2.29 3.21 -12.39
N GLU A 99 1.70 2.04 -12.37
CA GLU A 99 0.35 1.79 -12.90
C GLU A 99 -0.38 0.76 -12.03
N ILE A 100 -1.71 0.82 -11.99
CA ILE A 100 -2.51 -0.22 -11.37
C ILE A 100 -2.46 -1.46 -12.27
N ALA A 101 -2.24 -2.64 -11.68
CA ALA A 101 -2.25 -3.89 -12.42
C ALA A 101 -3.60 -4.09 -13.13
N PRO A 102 -3.63 -4.72 -14.34
CA PRO A 102 -4.87 -4.89 -15.11
C PRO A 102 -5.96 -5.67 -14.37
N ASP A 103 -5.56 -6.58 -13.47
CA ASP A 103 -6.44 -7.35 -12.61
C ASP A 103 -6.87 -6.60 -11.33
N LYS A 104 -6.45 -5.34 -11.18
CA LYS A 104 -6.59 -4.49 -9.99
C LYS A 104 -5.97 -5.11 -8.72
N ARG A 105 -5.12 -6.12 -8.87
CA ARG A 105 -4.39 -6.75 -7.77
C ARG A 105 -2.96 -6.25 -7.72
N GLY A 106 -2.80 -5.09 -7.10
CA GLY A 106 -1.51 -4.49 -6.89
C GLY A 106 -1.18 -3.31 -7.80
N ILE A 107 0.01 -2.80 -7.59
CA ILE A 107 0.59 -1.68 -8.33
C ILE A 107 1.88 -2.16 -8.97
N VAL A 108 1.98 -1.97 -10.25
CA VAL A 108 3.14 -2.34 -11.05
C VAL A 108 4.07 -1.14 -11.16
N ARG A 109 5.33 -1.35 -10.82
CA ARG A 109 6.42 -0.41 -11.06
C ARG A 109 7.28 -0.95 -12.19
N LYS A 110 7.47 -0.18 -13.24
CA LYS A 110 8.38 -0.49 -14.35
C LYS A 110 9.54 0.48 -14.33
N ASN A 111 10.75 -0.04 -14.51
CA ASN A 111 11.96 0.76 -14.70
C ASN A 111 12.43 0.58 -16.13
N VAL A 112 12.34 1.64 -16.92
CA VAL A 112 12.71 1.63 -18.34
C VAL A 112 14.03 2.35 -18.49
N GLY A 113 15.06 1.62 -18.89
CA GLY A 113 16.39 2.19 -19.18
C GLY A 113 16.36 3.18 -20.35
N PRO A 114 17.36 4.05 -20.47
CA PRO A 114 17.37 5.16 -21.42
C PRO A 114 17.40 4.72 -22.90
N LEU A 115 17.75 3.47 -23.17
CA LEU A 115 17.85 2.90 -24.53
C LEU A 115 17.03 1.61 -24.69
N GLU A 116 16.28 1.23 -23.66
CA GLU A 116 15.52 -0.02 -23.67
C GLU A 116 14.06 0.22 -24.05
N PRO A 117 13.47 -0.66 -24.87
CA PRO A 117 12.03 -0.61 -25.12
C PRO A 117 11.29 -0.99 -23.83
N GLU A 118 10.10 -0.45 -23.61
CA GLU A 118 9.26 -0.73 -22.43
C GLU A 118 9.00 -2.23 -22.19
N SER A 119 9.12 -3.07 -23.22
CA SER A 119 8.99 -4.52 -23.13
C SER A 119 10.09 -5.21 -22.32
N ASN A 120 11.27 -4.60 -22.20
CA ASN A 120 12.43 -5.14 -21.45
C ASN A 120 12.58 -4.49 -20.07
N SER A 121 11.58 -3.75 -19.61
CA SER A 121 11.62 -3.04 -18.34
C SER A 121 11.66 -4.01 -17.14
N GLU A 122 12.50 -3.69 -16.17
CA GLU A 122 12.47 -4.36 -14.87
C GLU A 122 11.14 -4.05 -14.17
N THR A 123 10.36 -5.09 -13.90
CA THR A 123 9.00 -4.94 -13.38
C THR A 123 8.91 -5.48 -11.95
N HIS A 124 8.43 -4.64 -11.03
CA HIS A 124 8.11 -5.03 -9.65
C HIS A 124 6.63 -4.77 -9.35
N THR A 125 5.97 -5.76 -8.75
CA THR A 125 4.57 -5.61 -8.32
C THR A 125 4.50 -5.44 -6.81
N PHE A 126 3.92 -4.32 -6.36
CA PHE A 126 3.60 -4.01 -4.97
C PHE A 126 2.15 -4.34 -4.67
N CYS A 127 1.82 -4.61 -3.42
CA CYS A 127 0.45 -4.87 -2.96
C CYS A 127 -0.24 -6.01 -3.74
N ARG A 128 0.51 -7.05 -4.15
CA ARG A 128 0.07 -8.12 -5.07
C ARG A 128 -1.24 -8.80 -4.64
N ASP A 129 -1.46 -8.94 -3.34
CA ASP A 129 -2.63 -9.63 -2.78
C ASP A 129 -3.75 -8.67 -2.37
N LEU A 130 -3.59 -7.38 -2.67
CA LEU A 130 -4.53 -6.34 -2.29
C LEU A 130 -5.34 -5.87 -3.49
N HIS A 131 -6.62 -5.60 -3.27
CA HIS A 131 -7.46 -4.97 -4.27
C HIS A 131 -7.24 -3.46 -4.26
N VAL A 132 -6.53 -2.95 -5.27
CA VAL A 132 -6.28 -1.52 -5.42
C VAL A 132 -7.51 -0.88 -6.07
N LEU A 133 -8.26 -0.11 -5.30
CA LEU A 133 -9.46 0.59 -5.76
C LEU A 133 -9.09 1.84 -6.56
N ASN A 134 -8.10 2.58 -6.06
CA ASN A 134 -7.59 3.79 -6.70
C ASN A 134 -6.15 4.05 -6.29
N CYS A 135 -5.34 4.53 -7.22
CA CYS A 135 -4.01 5.07 -6.95
C CYS A 135 -3.87 6.34 -7.79
N GLY A 136 -4.10 7.48 -7.15
CA GLY A 136 -4.06 8.79 -7.82
C GLY A 136 -2.72 9.48 -7.59
N PHE A 137 -2.20 10.09 -8.64
CA PHE A 137 -0.99 10.91 -8.63
C PHE A 137 -1.32 12.30 -9.15
N ARG A 138 -0.88 13.33 -8.43
CA ARG A 138 -1.07 14.74 -8.84
C ARG A 138 0.22 15.51 -8.65
N HIS A 139 0.74 16.05 -9.74
CA HIS A 139 1.87 16.97 -9.69
C HIS A 139 1.40 18.36 -9.29
N ILE A 140 2.12 19.02 -8.40
CA ILE A 140 1.81 20.34 -7.89
C ILE A 140 3.06 21.21 -7.95
N ASN A 141 2.95 22.37 -8.60
CA ASN A 141 3.97 23.39 -8.56
C ASN A 141 3.81 24.24 -7.31
N LEU A 142 4.87 24.39 -6.55
CA LEU A 142 4.89 25.19 -5.33
C LEU A 142 5.33 26.62 -5.62
N VAL A 143 4.83 27.54 -4.82
CA VAL A 143 5.31 28.93 -4.83
C VAL A 143 6.79 28.93 -4.47
N GLY A 144 7.64 29.49 -5.34
CA GLY A 144 9.11 29.44 -5.17
C GLY A 144 9.82 28.40 -6.07
N GLY A 145 9.11 27.77 -7.02
CA GLY A 145 9.70 26.90 -8.04
C GLY A 145 9.94 25.44 -7.59
N GLY A 146 9.54 25.09 -6.38
CA GLY A 146 9.57 23.69 -5.93
C GLY A 146 8.45 22.88 -6.59
N LYS A 147 8.71 21.60 -6.83
CA LYS A 147 7.73 20.65 -7.34
C LYS A 147 7.45 19.55 -6.33
N GLY A 148 6.21 19.14 -6.25
CA GLY A 148 5.79 18.04 -5.39
C GLY A 148 4.72 17.18 -6.03
N VAL A 149 4.56 15.98 -5.52
CA VAL A 149 3.53 15.03 -5.97
C VAL A 149 2.64 14.69 -4.79
N TYR A 150 1.36 14.89 -4.98
CA TYR A 150 0.33 14.39 -4.08
C TYR A 150 -0.07 12.99 -4.53
N VAL A 151 -0.05 12.06 -3.62
CA VAL A 151 -0.39 10.66 -3.88
C VAL A 151 -1.56 10.25 -3.01
N SER A 152 -2.58 9.66 -3.62
CA SER A 152 -3.69 9.02 -2.93
C SER A 152 -3.74 7.54 -3.29
N LEU A 153 -3.75 6.67 -2.30
CA LEU A 153 -3.85 5.23 -2.47
C LEU A 153 -5.05 4.72 -1.70
N LYS A 154 -6.00 4.11 -2.39
CA LYS A 154 -7.19 3.50 -1.82
C LYS A 154 -7.16 2.00 -2.06
N ILE A 155 -7.19 1.23 -0.99
CA ILE A 155 -7.11 -0.24 -1.01
C ILE A 155 -8.36 -0.79 -0.33
N GLY A 156 -8.93 -1.83 -0.93
CA GLY A 156 -10.06 -2.58 -0.36
C GLY A 156 -9.66 -4.00 0.01
N THR A 157 -10.39 -4.59 0.94
CA THR A 157 -10.19 -6.00 1.32
C THR A 157 -10.95 -6.91 0.36
N PRO A 158 -10.30 -7.92 -0.28
CA PRO A 158 -11.01 -8.91 -1.08
C PRO A 158 -11.98 -9.74 -0.21
N PRO A 159 -13.13 -10.26 -0.78
CA PRO A 159 -13.55 -10.12 -2.17
C PRO A 159 -14.44 -8.90 -2.45
N ASN A 160 -14.96 -8.20 -1.45
CA ASN A 160 -16.05 -7.23 -1.64
C ASN A 160 -15.69 -5.78 -1.29
N GLY A 161 -14.42 -5.47 -0.96
CA GLY A 161 -14.01 -4.09 -0.63
C GLY A 161 -14.70 -3.51 0.62
N SER A 162 -15.22 -4.36 1.52
CA SER A 162 -16.01 -3.93 2.67
C SER A 162 -15.23 -3.11 3.72
N GLU A 163 -13.92 -3.19 3.71
CA GLU A 163 -13.05 -2.36 4.54
C GLU A 163 -12.12 -1.61 3.60
N GLU A 164 -12.39 -0.33 3.41
CA GLU A 164 -11.56 0.56 2.60
C GLU A 164 -10.53 1.24 3.48
N PHE A 165 -9.32 1.31 2.97
CA PHE A 165 -8.21 2.00 3.62
C PHE A 165 -7.63 3.01 2.62
N GLU A 166 -7.53 4.26 3.01
CA GLU A 166 -7.00 5.34 2.16
C GLU A 166 -5.76 5.97 2.80
N ILE A 167 -4.68 6.07 2.03
CA ILE A 167 -3.48 6.84 2.39
C ILE A 167 -3.36 8.01 1.43
N LYS A 168 -3.18 9.19 1.99
CA LYS A 168 -2.86 10.42 1.26
C LYS A 168 -1.51 10.95 1.73
N ARG A 169 -0.63 11.29 0.78
CA ARG A 169 0.69 11.82 1.11
C ARG A 169 1.16 12.84 0.09
N PHE A 170 1.72 13.93 0.59
CA PHE A 170 2.46 14.88 -0.22
C PHE A 170 3.96 14.58 -0.15
N ILE A 171 4.62 14.55 -1.31
CA ILE A 171 6.04 14.24 -1.45
C ILE A 171 6.72 15.38 -2.19
N LEU A 172 7.69 16.01 -1.55
CA LEU A 172 8.49 17.06 -2.17
C LEU A 172 9.62 16.41 -2.99
N CYS A 173 9.73 16.81 -4.27
CA CYS A 173 10.77 16.36 -5.19
C CYS A 173 12.00 17.28 -5.05
N ARG A 174 13.13 16.74 -4.62
CA ARG A 174 14.32 17.54 -4.28
C ARG A 174 15.10 18.03 -5.49
N ASN A 175 15.10 17.29 -6.60
CA ASN A 175 15.90 17.58 -7.78
C ASN A 175 15.27 18.62 -8.72
N HIS A 176 14.11 19.15 -8.36
CA HIS A 176 13.44 20.27 -9.03
C HIS A 176 13.66 21.62 -8.33
N ALA A 177 14.63 21.72 -7.44
CA ALA A 177 15.10 23.03 -7.00
C ALA A 177 15.61 23.74 -8.27
N SER A 178 14.87 24.79 -8.65
CA SER A 178 15.14 25.58 -9.83
C SER A 178 16.63 25.87 -9.99
N ASN A 179 17.16 25.66 -11.18
CA ASN A 179 18.47 26.14 -11.63
C ASN A 179 18.60 27.69 -11.57
N THR A 180 17.85 28.35 -10.69
CA THR A 180 17.85 29.82 -10.54
C THR A 180 18.95 30.30 -9.59
N PHE A 181 19.79 29.43 -9.06
CA PHE A 181 21.11 29.84 -8.59
C PHE A 181 22.12 29.76 -9.73
N MET A 182 21.86 30.46 -10.82
CA MET A 182 22.92 30.93 -11.67
C MET A 182 23.75 31.92 -10.83
N PHE A 183 24.96 31.52 -10.56
CA PHE A 183 26.00 32.38 -10.02
C PHE A 183 26.05 33.66 -10.86
N GLY A 184 25.47 34.75 -10.36
CA GLY A 184 25.79 36.07 -10.82
C GLY A 184 27.20 36.38 -10.31
N TRP A 185 28.13 36.48 -11.22
CA TRP A 185 29.43 37.12 -11.02
C TRP A 185 29.24 38.60 -11.16
#